data_d860be5f85cee88fe2e8dc91d0378cda
#
_entry.id   d860be5f85cee88fe2e8dc91d0378cda
#
_cell.length_a   1.000
_cell.length_b   1.000
_cell.length_c   1.000
_cell.angle_alpha   90.00
_cell.angle_beta   90.00
_cell.angle_gamma   90.00
#
_symmetry.space_group_name_H-M   'P 1'
#
loop_
_entity.id
_entity.type
_entity.pdbx_description
1 polymer ?
#
loop_
_entity_poly.entity_id
_entity_poly.type
_entity_poly.pdbx_seq_one_letter_code
_entity_poly.pdbx_strand_id
1 'polypeptide(L)'
;MRHRVAHRKLGRVTEHRIALLRNQAQELFRHERIKTTLAKAKELRPFVERLITVAKRGTAEGNEGVRALNARRLVLRDLADRAVVRKLFDTIAPRFADRPGGYTRILRVGHRQGDAVEVAQVELVGSEYSPDVDTATTQSGTSENSGE
;
A
#
# COMPACT_ATOMS: atom_id res chain seq x y z
N MET A 1 17.24 20.52 21.68
CA MET A 1 16.85 20.24 20.28
C MET A 1 16.91 18.73 20.01
N ARG A 2 15.97 18.18 19.26
CA ARG A 2 15.96 16.76 18.87
C ARG A 2 16.53 16.63 17.46
N HIS A 3 17.77 16.19 17.34
CA HIS A 3 18.43 15.95 16.06
C HIS A 3 18.28 14.47 15.65
N ARG A 4 18.25 14.20 14.34
CA ARG A 4 18.19 12.83 13.75
C ARG A 4 16.99 11.99 14.19
N VAL A 5 15.91 12.62 14.66
CA VAL A 5 14.68 11.92 15.06
C VAL A 5 13.69 12.01 13.91
N ALA A 6 13.64 10.97 13.08
CA ALA A 6 12.63 10.78 12.07
C ALA A 6 11.52 9.85 12.60
N HIS A 7 10.37 9.89 11.95
CA HIS A 7 9.22 9.01 12.17
C HIS A 7 8.34 9.33 13.39
N ARG A 8 7.07 9.00 13.23
CA ARG A 8 6.03 9.15 14.26
C ARG A 8 5.88 7.86 15.04
N LYS A 9 5.69 7.95 16.35
CA LYS A 9 5.40 6.78 17.21
C LYS A 9 3.99 6.22 17.00
N LEU A 10 3.04 7.04 16.52
CA LEU A 10 1.63 6.68 16.31
C LEU A 10 0.92 6.16 17.58
N GLY A 11 1.38 6.60 18.78
CA GLY A 11 0.83 6.15 20.05
C GLY A 11 1.02 4.65 20.34
N ARG A 12 2.09 4.03 19.79
CA ARG A 12 2.35 2.59 19.87
C ARG A 12 3.76 2.28 20.32
N VAL A 13 3.92 1.12 20.97
CA VAL A 13 5.24 0.51 21.19
C VAL A 13 5.84 0.11 19.84
N THR A 14 7.16 -0.02 19.80
CA THR A 14 7.92 -0.21 18.53
C THR A 14 7.43 -1.41 17.73
N GLU A 15 7.26 -2.56 18.37
CA GLU A 15 6.83 -3.80 17.70
C GLU A 15 5.43 -3.66 17.08
N HIS A 16 4.47 -3.12 17.83
CA HIS A 16 3.12 -2.87 17.34
C HIS A 16 3.10 -1.84 16.19
N ARG A 17 3.98 -0.82 16.24
CA ARG A 17 4.11 0.15 15.15
C ARG A 17 4.65 -0.51 13.87
N ILE A 18 5.67 -1.34 13.99
CA ILE A 18 6.24 -2.08 12.85
C ILE A 18 5.19 -3.04 12.26
N ALA A 19 4.48 -3.79 13.10
CA ALA A 19 3.40 -4.68 12.65
C ALA A 19 2.29 -3.91 11.91
N LEU A 20 1.89 -2.74 12.41
CA LEU A 20 0.93 -1.88 11.73
C LEU A 20 1.39 -1.49 10.33
N LEU A 21 2.64 -1.04 10.18
CA LEU A 21 3.18 -0.62 8.88
C LEU A 21 3.31 -1.80 7.90
N ARG A 22 3.72 -2.97 8.38
CA ARG A 22 3.78 -4.20 7.59
C ARG A 22 2.40 -4.60 7.06
N ASN A 23 1.39 -4.62 7.92
CA ASN A 23 0.03 -4.96 7.54
C ASN A 23 -0.54 -3.94 6.52
N GLN A 24 -0.35 -2.64 6.76
CA GLN A 24 -0.80 -1.61 5.81
C GLN A 24 -0.06 -1.68 4.47
N ALA A 25 1.24 -1.98 4.47
CA ALA A 25 2.01 -2.16 3.23
C ALA A 25 1.51 -3.38 2.46
N GLN A 26 1.21 -4.49 3.15
CA GLN A 26 0.65 -5.69 2.55
C GLN A 26 -0.69 -5.41 1.86
N GLU A 27 -1.60 -4.70 2.54
CA GLU A 27 -2.89 -4.31 1.97
C GLU A 27 -2.73 -3.31 0.81
N LEU A 28 -1.78 -2.37 0.91
CA LEU A 28 -1.50 -1.45 -0.18
C LEU A 28 -0.99 -2.17 -1.44
N PHE A 29 -0.10 -3.15 -1.31
CA PHE A 29 0.35 -3.93 -2.47
C PHE A 29 -0.73 -4.85 -3.03
N ARG A 30 -1.63 -5.37 -2.16
CA ARG A 30 -2.75 -6.22 -2.58
C ARG A 30 -3.77 -5.45 -3.40
N HIS A 31 -4.21 -4.31 -2.90
CA HIS A 31 -5.30 -3.49 -3.45
C HIS A 31 -4.83 -2.27 -4.26
N GLU A 32 -3.53 -1.97 -4.24
CA GLU A 32 -2.89 -0.81 -4.87
C GLU A 32 -3.37 0.56 -4.34
N ARG A 33 -4.40 0.58 -3.52
CA ARG A 33 -4.94 1.76 -2.83
C ARG A 33 -5.54 1.38 -1.48
N ILE A 34 -5.32 2.20 -0.46
CA ILE A 34 -5.94 2.03 0.86
C ILE A 34 -6.34 3.38 1.44
N LYS A 35 -7.40 3.40 2.24
CA LYS A 35 -7.80 4.57 3.04
C LYS A 35 -7.31 4.39 4.47
N THR A 36 -6.65 5.41 5.03
CA THR A 36 -6.14 5.42 6.40
C THR A 36 -6.05 6.85 6.94
N THR A 37 -5.63 7.03 8.19
CA THR A 37 -5.43 8.39 8.71
C THR A 37 -4.18 9.03 8.11
N LEU A 38 -4.20 10.36 7.92
CA LEU A 38 -3.08 11.09 7.31
C LEU A 38 -1.74 10.84 8.02
N ALA A 39 -1.74 10.74 9.36
CA ALA A 39 -0.53 10.44 10.13
C ALA A 39 0.07 9.07 9.78
N LYS A 40 -0.78 8.03 9.66
CA LYS A 40 -0.35 6.68 9.25
C LYS A 40 0.10 6.65 7.80
N ALA A 41 -0.62 7.35 6.90
CA ALA A 41 -0.26 7.47 5.49
C ALA A 41 1.16 8.04 5.30
N LYS A 42 1.47 9.11 6.05
CA LYS A 42 2.80 9.74 6.01
C LYS A 42 3.93 8.82 6.48
N GLU A 43 3.67 7.94 7.46
CA GLU A 43 4.65 6.96 7.94
C GLU A 43 4.74 5.72 7.05
N LEU A 44 3.64 5.33 6.42
CA LEU A 44 3.60 4.21 5.50
C LEU A 44 4.41 4.47 4.23
N ARG A 45 4.35 5.69 3.70
CA ARG A 45 4.99 6.09 2.46
C ARG A 45 6.49 5.70 2.38
N PRO A 46 7.38 6.14 3.27
CA PRO A 46 8.80 5.80 3.19
C PRO A 46 9.04 4.29 3.37
N PHE A 47 8.21 3.60 4.15
CA PHE A 47 8.31 2.16 4.34
C PHE A 47 8.01 1.39 3.04
N VAL A 48 6.91 1.72 2.36
CA VAL A 48 6.50 1.10 1.10
C VAL A 48 7.48 1.45 -0.03
N GLU A 49 7.88 2.70 -0.15
CA GLU A 49 8.83 3.14 -1.20
C GLU A 49 10.19 2.44 -1.08
N ARG A 50 10.64 2.15 0.14
CA ARG A 50 11.84 1.33 0.36
C ARG A 50 11.66 -0.08 -0.17
N LEU A 51 10.51 -0.73 0.09
CA LEU A 51 10.24 -2.09 -0.38
C LEU A 51 10.17 -2.15 -1.92
N ILE A 52 9.54 -1.16 -2.56
CA ILE A 52 9.52 -1.06 -4.03
C ILE A 52 10.93 -0.88 -4.58
N THR A 53 11.76 -0.04 -3.95
CA THR A 53 13.14 0.17 -4.38
C THR A 53 13.97 -1.12 -4.27
N VAL A 54 13.80 -1.90 -3.20
CA VAL A 54 14.46 -3.20 -3.03
C VAL A 54 14.01 -4.18 -4.10
N ALA A 55 12.70 -4.27 -4.36
CA ALA A 55 12.15 -5.15 -5.38
C ALA A 55 12.67 -4.75 -6.79
N LYS A 56 12.60 -3.47 -7.13
CA LYS A 56 13.09 -2.92 -8.38
C LYS A 56 14.58 -3.23 -8.64
N ARG A 57 15.42 -3.06 -7.59
CA ARG A 57 16.84 -3.44 -7.70
C ARG A 57 17.04 -4.94 -7.88
N GLY A 58 16.15 -5.76 -7.32
CA GLY A 58 16.19 -7.21 -7.49
C GLY A 58 15.72 -7.72 -8.85
N THR A 59 14.91 -6.92 -9.57
CA THR A 59 14.40 -7.26 -10.91
C THR A 59 15.16 -6.56 -12.05
N ALA A 60 16.09 -5.65 -11.73
CA ALA A 60 16.88 -4.95 -12.74
C ALA A 60 17.71 -5.93 -13.58
N GLU A 61 17.86 -5.62 -14.87
CA GLU A 61 18.67 -6.39 -15.79
C GLU A 61 20.11 -6.61 -15.27
N GLY A 62 20.62 -7.81 -15.42
CA GLY A 62 21.92 -8.21 -14.88
C GLY A 62 21.94 -8.55 -13.38
N ASN A 63 20.81 -8.49 -12.68
CA ASN A 63 20.69 -8.89 -11.27
C ASN A 63 20.06 -10.27 -11.06
N GLU A 64 20.34 -11.20 -11.97
CA GLU A 64 19.86 -12.57 -11.86
C GLU A 64 20.59 -13.34 -10.73
N GLY A 65 19.96 -14.41 -10.23
CA GLY A 65 20.56 -15.30 -9.25
C GLY A 65 20.56 -14.73 -7.81
N VAL A 66 21.74 -14.61 -7.21
CA VAL A 66 21.90 -14.32 -5.77
C VAL A 66 21.31 -12.97 -5.37
N ARG A 67 21.45 -11.94 -6.20
CA ARG A 67 20.94 -10.60 -5.90
C ARG A 67 19.41 -10.56 -5.90
N ALA A 68 18.77 -11.18 -6.90
CA ALA A 68 17.31 -11.31 -6.97
C ALA A 68 16.77 -12.11 -5.77
N LEU A 69 17.43 -13.22 -5.41
CA LEU A 69 17.07 -14.02 -4.25
C LEU A 69 17.18 -13.23 -2.94
N ASN A 70 18.27 -12.47 -2.75
CA ASN A 70 18.46 -11.65 -1.57
C ASN A 70 17.42 -10.52 -1.47
N ALA A 71 17.07 -9.87 -2.58
CA ALA A 71 16.00 -8.88 -2.61
C ALA A 71 14.66 -9.48 -2.16
N ARG A 72 14.29 -10.65 -2.67
CA ARG A 72 13.08 -11.37 -2.25
C ARG A 72 13.12 -11.73 -0.75
N ARG A 73 14.24 -12.19 -0.23
CA ARG A 73 14.42 -12.50 1.20
C ARG A 73 14.27 -11.26 2.08
N LEU A 74 14.82 -10.11 1.66
CA LEU A 74 14.68 -8.83 2.37
C LEU A 74 13.23 -8.37 2.44
N VAL A 75 12.48 -8.49 1.33
CA VAL A 75 11.06 -8.13 1.30
C VAL A 75 10.23 -9.10 2.15
N LEU A 76 10.50 -10.42 2.09
CA LEU A 76 9.81 -11.44 2.90
C LEU A 76 9.98 -11.25 4.41
N ARG A 77 11.04 -10.59 4.87
CA ARG A 77 11.20 -10.23 6.28
C ARG A 77 10.13 -9.25 6.75
N ASP A 78 9.67 -8.38 5.86
CA ASP A 78 8.70 -7.33 6.17
C ASP A 78 7.26 -7.68 5.71
N LEU A 79 7.10 -8.48 4.65
CA LEU A 79 5.82 -8.93 4.11
C LEU A 79 5.68 -10.44 4.26
N ALA A 80 4.76 -10.91 5.09
CA ALA A 80 4.57 -12.33 5.35
C ALA A 80 3.87 -13.08 4.21
N ASP A 81 3.01 -12.39 3.44
CA ASP A 81 2.23 -12.98 2.35
C ASP A 81 3.07 -13.14 1.07
N ARG A 82 3.34 -14.40 0.69
CA ARG A 82 4.10 -14.73 -0.51
C ARG A 82 3.41 -14.33 -1.81
N ALA A 83 2.07 -14.30 -1.85
CA ALA A 83 1.32 -13.87 -3.03
C ALA A 83 1.51 -12.37 -3.27
N VAL A 84 1.46 -11.56 -2.21
CA VAL A 84 1.73 -10.12 -2.27
C VAL A 84 3.17 -9.85 -2.68
N VAL A 85 4.14 -10.61 -2.15
CA VAL A 85 5.55 -10.49 -2.56
C VAL A 85 5.70 -10.83 -4.04
N ARG A 86 5.06 -11.90 -4.53
CA ARG A 86 5.07 -12.23 -5.96
C ARG A 86 4.52 -11.06 -6.79
N LYS A 87 3.33 -10.53 -6.45
CA LYS A 87 2.74 -9.36 -7.14
C LYS A 87 3.70 -8.16 -7.14
N LEU A 88 4.39 -7.92 -6.03
CA LEU A 88 5.36 -6.83 -5.94
C LEU A 88 6.50 -6.97 -6.95
N PHE A 89 7.08 -8.17 -7.09
CA PHE A 89 8.20 -8.40 -8.01
C PHE A 89 7.77 -8.55 -9.46
N ASP A 90 6.65 -9.22 -9.73
CA ASP A 90 6.24 -9.58 -11.09
C ASP A 90 5.44 -8.46 -11.78
N THR A 91 4.70 -7.65 -11.03
CA THR A 91 3.79 -6.63 -11.58
C THR A 91 4.19 -5.20 -11.19
N ILE A 92 4.43 -4.95 -9.90
CA ILE A 92 4.60 -3.59 -9.39
C ILE A 92 6.02 -3.06 -9.67
N ALA A 93 7.05 -3.84 -9.40
CA ALA A 93 8.44 -3.40 -9.60
C ALA A 93 8.78 -3.07 -11.05
N PRO A 94 8.37 -3.86 -12.07
CA PRO A 94 8.57 -3.51 -13.47
C PRO A 94 7.87 -2.21 -13.89
N ARG A 95 6.67 -1.93 -13.37
CA ARG A 95 5.93 -0.67 -13.63
C ARG A 95 6.75 0.57 -13.27
N PHE A 96 7.62 0.46 -12.28
CA PHE A 96 8.44 1.55 -11.78
C PHE A 96 9.91 1.50 -12.25
N ALA A 97 10.26 0.69 -13.24
CA ALA A 97 11.65 0.51 -13.69
C ALA A 97 12.37 1.83 -13.93
N ASP A 98 11.75 2.77 -14.65
CA ASP A 98 12.34 4.05 -15.05
C ASP A 98 12.17 5.15 -14.00
N ARG A 99 11.34 4.93 -12.95
CA ARG A 99 11.04 5.96 -11.97
C ARG A 99 12.06 5.90 -10.81
N PRO A 100 12.80 6.99 -10.52
CA PRO A 100 13.83 6.97 -9.46
C PRO A 100 13.28 7.00 -8.04
N GLY A 101 11.98 7.33 -7.86
CA GLY A 101 11.30 7.42 -6.54
C GLY A 101 9.90 7.97 -6.66
N GLY A 102 9.22 8.22 -5.51
CA GLY A 102 7.85 8.77 -5.51
C GLY A 102 6.84 7.80 -6.11
N TYR A 103 6.90 6.54 -5.70
CA TYR A 103 6.03 5.48 -6.21
C TYR A 103 4.62 5.55 -5.66
N THR A 104 4.40 6.33 -4.61
CA THR A 104 3.12 6.44 -3.92
C THR A 104 2.59 7.88 -3.96
N ARG A 105 1.27 8.02 -3.96
CA ARG A 105 0.57 9.29 -3.85
C ARG A 105 -0.34 9.25 -2.61
N ILE A 106 -0.39 10.36 -1.89
CA ILE A 106 -1.30 10.54 -0.74
C ILE A 106 -2.32 11.61 -1.11
N LEU A 107 -3.60 11.24 -1.16
CA LEU A 107 -4.72 12.13 -1.40
C LEU A 107 -5.48 12.34 -0.09
N ARG A 108 -5.76 13.58 0.28
CA ARG A 108 -6.61 13.89 1.44
C ARG A 108 -8.06 13.70 1.03
N VAL A 109 -8.80 12.89 1.78
CA VAL A 109 -10.21 12.57 1.49
C VAL A 109 -11.16 13.47 2.30
N GLY A 110 -10.75 13.89 3.49
CA GLY A 110 -11.58 14.68 4.40
C GLY A 110 -11.45 14.20 5.85
N HIS A 111 -12.46 14.46 6.64
CA HIS A 111 -12.50 14.09 8.05
C HIS A 111 -13.43 12.91 8.26
N ARG A 112 -13.05 12.03 9.18
CA ARG A 112 -13.87 10.88 9.58
C ARG A 112 -14.98 11.34 10.52
N GLN A 113 -16.20 10.83 10.31
CA GLN A 113 -17.31 11.06 11.22
C GLN A 113 -17.00 10.47 12.60
N GLY A 114 -17.38 11.16 13.65
CA GLY A 114 -17.19 10.79 15.04
C GLY A 114 -15.98 11.48 15.69
N ASP A 115 -14.78 11.25 15.22
CA ASP A 115 -13.54 11.78 15.83
C ASP A 115 -12.85 12.89 15.02
N ALA A 116 -13.44 13.31 13.90
CA ALA A 116 -12.93 14.36 13.00
C ALA A 116 -11.45 14.20 12.60
N VAL A 117 -10.90 12.97 12.62
CA VAL A 117 -9.53 12.73 12.21
C VAL A 117 -9.38 12.87 10.70
N GLU A 118 -8.30 13.49 10.23
CA GLU A 118 -7.98 13.57 8.80
C GLU A 118 -7.72 12.18 8.22
N VAL A 119 -8.49 11.85 7.17
CA VAL A 119 -8.36 10.62 6.40
C VAL A 119 -7.67 10.90 5.09
N ALA A 120 -6.78 10.01 4.69
CA ALA A 120 -6.08 10.06 3.42
C ALA A 120 -6.16 8.72 2.71
N GLN A 121 -6.18 8.76 1.40
CA GLN A 121 -5.98 7.62 0.53
C GLN A 121 -4.52 7.57 0.12
N VAL A 122 -3.91 6.41 0.28
CA VAL A 122 -2.57 6.11 -0.27
C VAL A 122 -2.77 5.20 -1.46
N GLU A 123 -2.16 5.55 -2.58
CA GLU A 123 -2.24 4.77 -3.82
C GLU A 123 -0.87 4.62 -4.48
N LEU A 124 -0.69 3.56 -5.24
CA LEU A 124 0.47 3.41 -6.12
C LEU A 124 0.25 4.23 -7.39
N VAL A 125 1.27 4.97 -7.82
CA VAL A 125 1.20 5.74 -9.06
C VAL A 125 1.11 4.78 -10.25
N GLY A 126 0.20 5.09 -11.19
CA GLY A 126 -0.05 4.21 -12.35
C GLY A 126 -0.96 3.01 -12.06
N SER A 127 -1.59 2.94 -10.87
CA SER A 127 -2.77 2.10 -10.69
C SER A 127 -3.93 2.79 -11.38
N GLU A 128 -4.44 2.20 -12.46
CA GLU A 128 -5.61 2.73 -13.15
C GLU A 128 -6.82 2.66 -12.20
N TYR A 129 -7.45 3.80 -11.97
CA TYR A 129 -8.72 3.85 -11.28
C TYR A 129 -9.79 3.35 -12.25
N SER A 130 -10.24 2.11 -12.07
CA SER A 130 -11.48 1.62 -12.69
C SER A 130 -12.62 1.88 -11.72
N PRO A 131 -13.51 2.86 -12.00
CA PRO A 131 -14.64 3.21 -11.11
C PRO A 131 -15.73 2.13 -11.03
N ASP A 132 -15.66 1.08 -11.80
CA ASP A 132 -16.78 0.21 -12.14
C ASP A 132 -17.02 -0.98 -11.22
N VAL A 133 -16.33 -1.12 -10.06
CA VAL A 133 -16.49 -2.34 -9.22
C VAL A 133 -17.34 -2.11 -7.96
N ASP A 134 -17.64 -0.87 -7.56
CA ASP A 134 -18.30 -0.60 -6.28
C ASP A 134 -19.81 -0.27 -6.37
N THR A 135 -20.44 -0.40 -7.56
CA THR A 135 -21.89 -0.03 -7.75
C THR A 135 -22.83 -1.22 -8.00
N ALA A 136 -22.34 -2.47 -7.93
CA ALA A 136 -23.15 -3.64 -8.32
C ALA A 136 -23.87 -4.37 -7.17
N THR A 137 -24.07 -3.76 -6.00
CA THR A 137 -24.75 -4.47 -4.88
C THR A 137 -25.92 -3.67 -4.27
N THR A 138 -26.65 -2.88 -5.05
CA THR A 138 -27.88 -2.28 -4.50
C THR A 138 -28.95 -2.05 -5.58
N GLN A 139 -29.27 -3.08 -6.37
CA GLN A 139 -30.54 -3.10 -7.12
C GLN A 139 -30.94 -4.55 -7.46
N SER A 140 -31.53 -5.25 -6.52
CA SER A 140 -32.48 -6.31 -6.83
C SER A 140 -33.39 -6.55 -5.62
N GLY A 141 -34.52 -5.87 -5.59
CA GLY A 141 -35.49 -6.05 -4.51
C GLY A 141 -36.72 -5.18 -4.68
N THR A 142 -37.29 -5.13 -5.88
CA THR A 142 -38.69 -4.73 -6.02
C THR A 142 -39.35 -5.71 -6.93
N SER A 143 -39.86 -6.77 -6.36
CA SER A 143 -40.86 -7.63 -7.01
C SER A 143 -42.19 -6.94 -6.96
N GLU A 144 -42.68 -6.54 -8.12
CA GLU A 144 -44.07 -6.23 -8.36
C GLU A 144 -44.92 -7.44 -8.03
N ASN A 145 -45.85 -7.25 -7.12
CA ASN A 145 -47.00 -8.12 -6.93
C ASN A 145 -48.23 -7.31 -7.32
N SER A 146 -48.67 -7.38 -8.56
CA SER A 146 -49.97 -7.01 -9.05
C SER A 146 -50.75 -8.32 -9.29
N GLY A 147 -51.68 -8.56 -8.60
CA GLY A 147 -53.07 -8.73 -8.39
C GLY A 147 -53.83 -9.30 -9.59
N GLU A 148 -54.47 -10.37 -9.34
CA GLU A 148 -55.88 -10.65 -9.68
C GLU A 148 -56.33 -11.80 -8.81
#